data_55cc548d9473e6e1ddb95450f0f2a365
#
_entry.id   55cc548d9473e6e1ddb95450f0f2a365
#
_cell.length_a   1.000
_cell.length_b   1.000
_cell.length_c   1.000
_cell.angle_alpha   90.00
_cell.angle_beta   90.00
_cell.angle_gamma   90.00
#
_symmetry.space_group_name_H-M   'P 1'
#
loop_
_entity.id
_entity.type
_entity.pdbx_description
1 polymer ?
#
loop_
_entity_poly.entity_id
_entity_poly.type
_entity_poly.pdbx_seq_one_letter_code
_entity_poly.pdbx_strand_id
1 'polypeptide(L)'
;MQTIDLASLPARLPARASHSHKGDFGAVGVLGGAPGMAGAILLAGRAALHCGAGRVYLGTLDERLAVDPVCPELMIVAAESLPALPRPACLIAGPGMGHSSSARRVLSKALRVEHALLLDADALNLIAGDTELMAALQARAADTEAIATLLTPHPGEAARLLGVENSEIQGDRSGAIQRLV
;
A
#
# COMPACT_ATOMS: atom_id res chain seq x y z
N MET A 1 23.59 2.71 -10.78
CA MET A 1 22.15 2.45 -10.93
C MET A 1 21.96 1.49 -12.08
N GLN A 2 21.27 0.37 -11.86
CA GLN A 2 21.03 -0.62 -12.92
C GLN A 2 19.72 -0.26 -13.64
N THR A 3 19.75 -0.26 -14.99
CA THR A 3 18.53 -0.07 -15.78
C THR A 3 17.69 -1.33 -15.70
N ILE A 4 16.42 -1.20 -15.37
CA ILE A 4 15.46 -2.30 -15.38
C ILE A 4 14.84 -2.36 -16.77
N ASP A 5 14.96 -3.50 -17.43
CA ASP A 5 14.30 -3.82 -18.71
C ASP A 5 13.46 -5.11 -18.55
N LEU A 6 12.65 -5.41 -19.57
CA LEU A 6 11.79 -6.60 -19.53
C LEU A 6 12.58 -7.92 -19.44
N ALA A 7 13.83 -7.94 -19.88
CA ALA A 7 14.67 -9.14 -19.82
C ALA A 7 15.25 -9.37 -18.42
N SER A 8 15.43 -8.27 -17.65
CA SER A 8 15.97 -8.29 -16.29
C SER A 8 14.92 -8.58 -15.22
N LEU A 9 13.62 -8.60 -15.57
CA LEU A 9 12.56 -8.89 -14.60
C LEU A 9 12.56 -10.38 -14.22
N PRO A 10 12.66 -10.71 -12.91
CA PRO A 10 12.77 -12.09 -12.44
C PRO A 10 11.46 -12.89 -12.60
N ALA A 11 10.33 -12.19 -12.72
CA ALA A 11 9.01 -12.81 -12.86
C ALA A 11 8.24 -12.23 -14.04
N ARG A 12 7.65 -13.09 -14.84
CA ARG A 12 6.67 -12.73 -15.86
C ARG A 12 5.29 -13.14 -15.36
N LEU A 13 4.25 -12.37 -15.73
CA LEU A 13 2.89 -12.80 -15.48
C LEU A 13 2.57 -13.99 -16.39
N PRO A 14 2.51 -15.22 -15.88
CA PRO A 14 2.18 -16.39 -16.71
C PRO A 14 0.71 -16.36 -17.09
N ALA A 15 0.38 -16.99 -18.21
CA ALA A 15 -1.01 -17.24 -18.57
C ALA A 15 -1.66 -18.11 -17.48
N ARG A 16 -2.91 -17.82 -17.14
CA ARG A 16 -3.66 -18.62 -16.16
C ARG A 16 -3.99 -19.99 -16.72
N ALA A 17 -3.82 -21.05 -15.93
CA ALA A 17 -4.27 -22.38 -16.30
C ALA A 17 -5.80 -22.40 -16.43
N SER A 18 -6.31 -23.20 -17.39
CA SER A 18 -7.76 -23.26 -17.70
C SER A 18 -8.66 -23.69 -16.53
N HIS A 19 -8.12 -24.42 -15.57
CA HIS A 19 -8.82 -24.91 -14.38
C HIS A 19 -8.41 -24.19 -13.09
N SER A 20 -7.71 -23.04 -13.20
CA SER A 20 -7.40 -22.22 -12.04
C SER A 20 -8.62 -21.48 -11.51
N HIS A 21 -8.65 -21.21 -10.20
CA HIS A 21 -9.71 -20.48 -9.54
C HIS A 21 -9.15 -19.23 -8.80
N LYS A 22 -10.02 -18.30 -8.41
CA LYS A 22 -9.64 -17.05 -7.77
C LYS A 22 -8.78 -17.21 -6.52
N GLY A 23 -8.82 -18.34 -5.84
CA GLY A 23 -8.02 -18.65 -4.67
C GLY A 23 -6.53 -18.85 -4.97
N ASP A 24 -6.19 -19.26 -6.22
CA ASP A 24 -4.81 -19.55 -6.63
C ASP A 24 -3.98 -18.28 -6.87
N PHE A 25 -4.64 -17.13 -7.01
CA PHE A 25 -4.01 -15.84 -7.34
C PHE A 25 -3.91 -14.87 -6.15
N GLY A 26 -4.05 -15.39 -4.94
CA GLY A 26 -3.92 -14.61 -3.71
C GLY A 26 -5.00 -13.55 -3.52
N ALA A 27 -4.80 -12.73 -2.51
CA ALA A 27 -5.68 -11.61 -2.19
C ALA A 27 -4.85 -10.35 -1.93
N VAL A 28 -5.38 -9.19 -2.31
CA VAL A 28 -4.82 -7.87 -2.01
C VAL A 28 -5.80 -7.11 -1.13
N GLY A 29 -5.30 -6.54 -0.06
CA GLY A 29 -6.02 -5.57 0.75
C GLY A 29 -5.59 -4.16 0.40
N VAL A 30 -6.51 -3.21 0.30
CA VAL A 30 -6.21 -1.78 0.12
C VAL A 30 -6.87 -1.00 1.24
N LEU A 31 -6.10 -0.22 1.99
CA LEU A 31 -6.56 0.66 3.08
C LEU A 31 -6.51 2.13 2.63
N GLY A 32 -7.62 2.83 2.75
CA GLY A 32 -7.68 4.23 2.36
C GLY A 32 -9.10 4.75 2.19
N GLY A 33 -9.32 5.62 1.19
CA GLY A 33 -10.66 6.07 0.81
C GLY A 33 -11.39 6.80 1.92
N ALA A 34 -10.78 7.82 2.51
CA ALA A 34 -11.45 8.72 3.45
C ALA A 34 -12.58 9.52 2.77
N PRO A 35 -13.50 10.13 3.53
CA PRO A 35 -14.54 10.98 2.99
C PRO A 35 -14.00 12.01 1.98
N GLY A 36 -14.57 12.04 0.78
CA GLY A 36 -14.12 12.86 -0.34
C GLY A 36 -12.97 12.26 -1.18
N MET A 37 -12.36 11.17 -0.75
CA MET A 37 -11.22 10.52 -1.43
C MET A 37 -11.48 9.03 -1.77
N ALA A 38 -12.73 8.60 -1.76
CA ALA A 38 -13.13 7.23 -2.10
C ALA A 38 -12.65 6.77 -3.49
N GLY A 39 -12.53 7.70 -4.46
CA GLY A 39 -12.01 7.40 -5.80
C GLY A 39 -10.61 6.81 -5.79
N ALA A 40 -9.74 7.23 -4.88
CA ALA A 40 -8.36 6.74 -4.83
C ALA A 40 -8.28 5.24 -4.46
N ILE A 41 -9.05 4.82 -3.47
CA ILE A 41 -9.08 3.39 -3.06
C ILE A 41 -9.73 2.53 -4.15
N LEU A 42 -10.77 3.03 -4.84
CA LEU A 42 -11.39 2.33 -5.96
C LEU A 42 -10.41 2.13 -7.12
N LEU A 43 -9.66 3.17 -7.50
CA LEU A 43 -8.64 3.08 -8.55
C LEU A 43 -7.55 2.06 -8.19
N ALA A 44 -7.04 2.09 -6.96
CA ALA A 44 -6.04 1.14 -6.49
C ALA A 44 -6.58 -0.30 -6.50
N GLY A 45 -7.82 -0.50 -6.06
CA GLY A 45 -8.47 -1.82 -6.07
C GLY A 45 -8.71 -2.36 -7.48
N ARG A 46 -9.17 -1.53 -8.40
CA ARG A 46 -9.33 -1.90 -9.81
C ARG A 46 -7.99 -2.27 -10.44
N ALA A 47 -6.95 -1.48 -10.17
CA ALA A 47 -5.60 -1.80 -10.64
C ALA A 47 -5.12 -3.17 -10.13
N ALA A 48 -5.32 -3.47 -8.85
CA ALA A 48 -4.97 -4.77 -8.28
C ALA A 48 -5.71 -5.94 -8.97
N LEU A 49 -7.02 -5.81 -9.27
CA LEU A 49 -7.77 -6.80 -10.05
C LEU A 49 -7.20 -6.97 -11.45
N HIS A 50 -6.96 -5.87 -12.16
CA HIS A 50 -6.40 -5.90 -13.53
C HIS A 50 -4.97 -6.46 -13.57
N CYS A 51 -4.19 -6.26 -12.49
CA CYS A 51 -2.86 -6.89 -12.34
C CYS A 51 -2.93 -8.36 -11.96
N GLY A 52 -4.12 -8.94 -11.78
CA GLY A 52 -4.29 -10.38 -11.65
C GLY A 52 -4.55 -10.86 -10.22
N ALA A 53 -4.82 -10.01 -9.25
CA ALA A 53 -5.23 -10.46 -7.93
C ALA A 53 -6.52 -11.30 -8.01
N GLY A 54 -6.54 -12.44 -7.30
CA GLY A 54 -7.71 -13.32 -7.28
C GLY A 54 -8.88 -12.75 -6.47
N ARG A 55 -8.57 -11.94 -5.45
CA ARG A 55 -9.52 -11.22 -4.60
C ARG A 55 -8.93 -9.86 -4.23
N VAL A 56 -9.79 -8.85 -4.15
CA VAL A 56 -9.38 -7.53 -3.67
C VAL A 56 -10.36 -7.05 -2.61
N TYR A 57 -9.84 -6.70 -1.45
CA TYR A 57 -10.58 -6.13 -0.33
C TYR A 57 -10.23 -4.65 -0.19
N LEU A 58 -11.24 -3.80 -0.12
CA LEU A 58 -11.08 -2.37 0.12
C LEU A 58 -11.52 -2.04 1.54
N GLY A 59 -10.57 -1.76 2.42
CA GLY A 59 -10.81 -1.23 3.76
C GLY A 59 -11.01 0.28 3.69
N THR A 60 -12.26 0.72 3.56
CA THR A 60 -12.59 2.13 3.40
C THR A 60 -12.79 2.84 4.74
N LEU A 61 -12.31 4.08 4.80
CA LEU A 61 -12.58 5.03 5.90
C LEU A 61 -13.86 5.86 5.67
N ASP A 62 -14.51 5.71 4.52
CA ASP A 62 -15.83 6.30 4.23
C ASP A 62 -16.91 5.22 4.24
N GLU A 63 -17.72 5.18 5.29
CA GLU A 63 -18.81 4.21 5.47
C GLU A 63 -19.90 4.31 4.39
N ARG A 64 -19.95 5.40 3.62
CA ARG A 64 -20.91 5.58 2.51
C ARG A 64 -20.52 4.77 1.27
N LEU A 65 -19.27 4.32 1.16
CA LEU A 65 -18.80 3.49 0.07
C LEU A 65 -19.14 2.03 0.35
N ALA A 66 -20.23 1.54 -0.22
CA ALA A 66 -20.71 0.16 -0.01
C ALA A 66 -20.42 -0.78 -1.20
N VAL A 67 -20.33 -0.24 -2.42
CA VAL A 67 -20.12 -1.01 -3.64
C VAL A 67 -19.45 -0.13 -4.70
N ASP A 68 -18.60 -0.74 -5.54
CA ASP A 68 -18.15 -0.13 -6.79
C ASP A 68 -19.06 -0.60 -7.94
N PRO A 69 -19.89 0.27 -8.55
CA PRO A 69 -20.81 -0.14 -9.61
C PRO A 69 -20.10 -0.53 -10.91
N VAL A 70 -18.85 -0.16 -11.09
CA VAL A 70 -18.05 -0.49 -12.28
C VAL A 70 -17.31 -1.82 -12.10
N CYS A 71 -16.85 -2.11 -10.88
CA CYS A 71 -16.16 -3.35 -10.53
C CYS A 71 -16.78 -3.94 -9.26
N PRO A 72 -17.99 -4.57 -9.35
CA PRO A 72 -18.69 -5.10 -8.19
C PRO A 72 -17.98 -6.28 -7.53
N GLU A 73 -16.94 -6.83 -8.14
CA GLU A 73 -16.07 -7.87 -7.59
C GLU A 73 -15.19 -7.37 -6.44
N LEU A 74 -15.01 -6.05 -6.29
CA LEU A 74 -14.30 -5.46 -5.18
C LEU A 74 -15.09 -5.65 -3.88
N MET A 75 -14.46 -6.25 -2.89
CA MET A 75 -15.08 -6.50 -1.59
C MET A 75 -14.80 -5.33 -0.66
N ILE A 76 -15.82 -4.50 -0.41
CA ILE A 76 -15.69 -3.30 0.42
C ILE A 76 -16.01 -3.65 1.87
N VAL A 77 -15.12 -3.29 2.78
CA VAL A 77 -15.22 -3.54 4.22
C VAL A 77 -14.82 -2.28 5.00
N ALA A 78 -15.17 -2.21 6.28
CA ALA A 78 -14.65 -1.16 7.15
C ALA A 78 -13.12 -1.26 7.26
N ALA A 79 -12.41 -0.13 7.24
CA ALA A 79 -10.95 -0.09 7.27
C ALA A 79 -10.37 -0.83 8.50
N GLU A 80 -11.02 -0.73 9.64
CA GLU A 80 -10.62 -1.38 10.89
C GLU A 80 -10.61 -2.91 10.81
N SER A 81 -11.43 -3.48 9.95
CA SER A 81 -11.57 -4.94 9.79
C SER A 81 -10.53 -5.55 8.86
N LEU A 82 -9.97 -4.75 7.95
CA LEU A 82 -9.11 -5.28 6.89
C LEU A 82 -7.82 -5.95 7.41
N PRO A 83 -7.09 -5.42 8.40
CA PRO A 83 -5.87 -6.05 8.91
C PRO A 83 -6.10 -7.43 9.56
N ALA A 84 -7.33 -7.72 9.95
CA ALA A 84 -7.70 -9.00 10.59
C ALA A 84 -8.24 -10.03 9.58
N LEU A 85 -8.39 -9.67 8.31
CA LEU A 85 -8.88 -10.64 7.30
C LEU A 85 -7.82 -11.73 7.06
N PRO A 86 -8.26 -13.01 6.93
CA PRO A 86 -7.32 -14.09 6.72
C PRO A 86 -6.59 -13.95 5.39
N ARG A 87 -5.28 -13.72 5.46
CA ARG A 87 -4.30 -13.85 4.40
C ARG A 87 -4.49 -12.98 3.15
N PRO A 88 -4.48 -11.65 3.22
CA PRO A 88 -4.00 -10.91 2.06
C PRO A 88 -2.54 -11.30 1.79
N ALA A 89 -2.20 -11.58 0.53
CA ALA A 89 -0.81 -11.78 0.13
C ALA A 89 -0.02 -10.46 0.22
N CYS A 90 -0.72 -9.34 0.06
CA CYS A 90 -0.19 -7.98 0.15
C CYS A 90 -1.26 -7.03 0.71
N LEU A 91 -0.82 -6.09 1.54
CA LEU A 91 -1.61 -4.97 2.01
C LEU A 91 -1.04 -3.67 1.42
N ILE A 92 -1.90 -2.85 0.83
CA ILE A 92 -1.57 -1.51 0.33
C ILE A 92 -2.22 -0.51 1.28
N ALA A 93 -1.48 0.45 1.80
CA ALA A 93 -2.04 1.49 2.66
C ALA A 93 -1.66 2.88 2.14
N GLY A 94 -2.63 3.78 2.12
CA GLY A 94 -2.40 5.18 1.78
C GLY A 94 -3.32 5.81 0.75
N PRO A 95 -3.77 5.14 -0.31
CA PRO A 95 -4.57 5.78 -1.36
C PRO A 95 -5.81 6.51 -0.80
N GLY A 96 -5.74 7.84 -0.75
CA GLY A 96 -6.81 8.67 -0.19
C GLY A 96 -7.17 8.37 1.25
N MET A 97 -6.19 8.03 2.09
CA MET A 97 -6.41 7.66 3.50
C MET A 97 -6.73 8.88 4.38
N GLY A 98 -6.26 10.07 3.99
CA GLY A 98 -6.37 11.29 4.79
C GLY A 98 -5.55 11.23 6.08
N HIS A 99 -5.76 12.21 6.95
CA HIS A 99 -4.94 12.40 8.17
C HIS A 99 -5.76 12.34 9.46
N SER A 100 -6.91 11.66 9.44
CA SER A 100 -7.77 11.53 10.62
C SER A 100 -7.15 10.60 11.68
N SER A 101 -7.65 10.70 12.92
CA SER A 101 -7.28 9.76 13.98
C SER A 101 -7.63 8.31 13.64
N SER A 102 -8.70 8.08 12.86
CA SER A 102 -9.07 6.76 12.36
C SER A 102 -8.04 6.24 11.34
N ALA A 103 -7.61 7.08 10.39
CA ALA A 103 -6.55 6.75 9.45
C ALA A 103 -5.25 6.37 10.17
N ARG A 104 -4.84 7.16 11.17
CA ARG A 104 -3.68 6.86 12.00
C ARG A 104 -3.79 5.51 12.72
N ARG A 105 -4.93 5.23 13.35
CA ARG A 105 -5.15 3.95 14.07
C ARG A 105 -5.08 2.75 13.13
N VAL A 106 -5.71 2.84 11.97
CA VAL A 106 -5.71 1.75 10.98
C VAL A 106 -4.31 1.54 10.41
N LEU A 107 -3.57 2.61 10.11
CA LEU A 107 -2.19 2.53 9.65
C LEU A 107 -1.27 1.91 10.71
N SER A 108 -1.42 2.29 11.98
CA SER A 108 -0.67 1.66 13.09
C SER A 108 -0.90 0.15 13.18
N LYS A 109 -2.12 -0.33 12.92
CA LYS A 109 -2.40 -1.77 12.83
C LYS A 109 -1.77 -2.39 11.58
N ALA A 110 -1.84 -1.71 10.42
CA ALA A 110 -1.27 -2.19 9.17
C ALA A 110 0.25 -2.36 9.24
N LEU A 111 0.96 -1.50 9.95
CA LEU A 111 2.41 -1.60 10.15
C LEU A 111 2.84 -2.85 10.96
N ARG A 112 1.91 -3.50 11.64
CA ARG A 112 2.17 -4.67 12.50
C ARG A 112 1.73 -6.01 11.90
N VAL A 113 1.18 -6.00 10.69
CA VAL A 113 0.75 -7.26 10.05
C VAL A 113 1.95 -8.03 9.47
N GLU A 114 1.86 -9.35 9.49
CA GLU A 114 2.86 -10.26 8.92
C GLU A 114 2.58 -10.54 7.43
N HIS A 115 2.35 -9.48 6.64
CA HIS A 115 2.08 -9.55 5.20
C HIS A 115 2.98 -8.58 4.46
N ALA A 116 3.20 -8.81 3.17
CA ALA A 116 3.84 -7.80 2.33
C ALA A 116 3.04 -6.49 2.40
N LEU A 117 3.75 -5.37 2.59
CA LEU A 117 3.13 -4.07 2.81
C LEU A 117 3.65 -3.07 1.78
N LEU A 118 2.73 -2.40 1.08
CA LEU A 118 3.03 -1.25 0.24
C LEU A 118 2.45 0.00 0.89
N LEU A 119 3.29 1.01 1.08
CA LEU A 119 2.93 2.30 1.66
C LEU A 119 3.06 3.40 0.62
N ASP A 120 1.99 4.17 0.42
CA ASP A 120 1.92 5.24 -0.58
C ASP A 120 1.17 6.46 -0.03
N ALA A 121 1.33 7.57 -0.67
CA ALA A 121 0.50 8.77 -0.50
C ALA A 121 0.31 9.17 0.98
N ASP A 122 -0.93 9.19 1.49
CA ASP A 122 -1.25 9.66 2.84
C ASP A 122 -0.65 8.80 3.95
N ALA A 123 -0.40 7.50 3.70
CA ALA A 123 0.30 6.67 4.67
C ALA A 123 1.73 7.15 4.91
N LEU A 124 2.46 7.53 3.84
CA LEU A 124 3.80 8.10 3.95
C LEU A 124 3.79 9.46 4.66
N ASN A 125 2.78 10.29 4.36
CA ASN A 125 2.62 11.59 5.01
C ASN A 125 2.31 11.45 6.51
N LEU A 126 1.45 10.50 6.89
CA LEU A 126 1.16 10.20 8.29
C LEU A 126 2.40 9.72 9.04
N ILE A 127 3.17 8.81 8.43
CA ILE A 127 4.41 8.28 9.02
C ILE A 127 5.43 9.40 9.21
N ALA A 128 5.61 10.27 8.22
CA ALA A 128 6.55 11.40 8.31
C ALA A 128 6.20 12.39 9.43
N GLY A 129 4.92 12.53 9.77
CA GLY A 129 4.44 13.44 10.81
C GLY A 129 4.25 12.81 12.19
N ASP A 130 4.56 11.51 12.38
CA ASP A 130 4.24 10.79 13.61
C ASP A 130 5.40 9.86 14.02
N THR A 131 6.01 10.17 15.15
CA THR A 131 7.18 9.44 15.66
C THR A 131 6.88 7.98 16.03
N GLU A 132 5.65 7.65 16.47
CA GLU A 132 5.26 6.28 16.80
C GLU A 132 5.06 5.44 15.53
N LEU A 133 4.47 6.03 14.48
CA LEU A 133 4.32 5.36 13.18
C LEU A 133 5.69 5.16 12.51
N MET A 134 6.57 6.15 12.60
CA MET A 134 7.94 6.03 12.09
C MET A 134 8.70 4.92 12.82
N ALA A 135 8.65 4.88 14.14
CA ALA A 135 9.28 3.82 14.93
C ALA A 135 8.71 2.43 14.59
N ALA A 136 7.40 2.32 14.35
CA ALA A 136 6.78 1.06 13.93
C ALA A 136 7.25 0.62 12.52
N LEU A 137 7.41 1.55 11.58
CA LEU A 137 7.98 1.26 10.26
C LEU A 137 9.44 0.78 10.37
N GLN A 138 10.25 1.48 11.16
CA GLN A 138 11.66 1.12 11.38
C GLN A 138 11.81 -0.24 12.07
N ALA A 139 10.98 -0.54 13.07
CA ALA A 139 10.97 -1.84 13.73
C ALA A 139 10.62 -2.97 12.74
N ARG A 140 9.64 -2.73 11.84
CA ARG A 140 9.30 -3.67 10.78
C ARG A 140 10.46 -3.87 9.78
N ALA A 141 11.19 -2.82 9.42
CA ALA A 141 12.32 -2.89 8.50
C ALA A 141 13.54 -3.60 9.13
N ALA A 142 13.71 -3.52 10.45
CA ALA A 142 14.78 -4.19 11.18
C ALA A 142 14.56 -5.71 11.39
N ASP A 143 13.34 -6.19 11.19
CA ASP A 143 13.01 -7.61 11.29
C ASP A 143 13.45 -8.32 10.00
N THR A 144 14.55 -9.07 10.07
CA THR A 144 15.13 -9.79 8.92
C THR A 144 14.28 -10.97 8.44
N GLU A 145 13.31 -11.40 9.24
CA GLU A 145 12.32 -12.42 8.87
C GLU A 145 11.01 -11.77 8.37
N ALA A 146 10.88 -10.44 8.47
CA ALA A 146 9.69 -9.73 8.03
C ALA A 146 9.53 -9.81 6.51
N ILE A 147 8.29 -9.96 6.12
CA ILE A 147 7.90 -9.91 4.71
C ILE A 147 8.06 -8.49 4.18
N ALA A 148 8.48 -8.37 2.91
CA ALA A 148 8.87 -7.12 2.26
C ALA A 148 7.92 -5.94 2.53
N THR A 149 8.51 -4.78 2.81
CA THR A 149 7.83 -3.49 2.84
C THR A 149 8.32 -2.63 1.67
N LEU A 150 7.39 -2.12 0.87
CA LEU A 150 7.68 -1.26 -0.27
C LEU A 150 7.13 0.14 0.00
N LEU A 151 7.96 1.16 -0.20
CA LEU A 151 7.56 2.56 -0.17
C LEU A 151 7.55 3.12 -1.59
N THR A 152 6.54 3.90 -1.96
CA THR A 152 6.40 4.51 -3.29
C THR A 152 6.33 6.04 -3.22
N PRO A 153 7.28 6.72 -2.52
CA PRO A 153 7.20 8.14 -2.31
C PRO A 153 7.46 8.94 -3.60
N HIS A 154 6.60 9.91 -3.90
CA HIS A 154 6.99 10.99 -4.79
C HIS A 154 8.00 11.91 -4.09
N PRO A 155 8.75 12.81 -4.80
CA PRO A 155 9.82 13.59 -4.18
C PRO A 155 9.44 14.37 -2.92
N GLY A 156 8.22 14.92 -2.86
CA GLY A 156 7.74 15.65 -1.70
C GLY A 156 7.45 14.76 -0.48
N GLU A 157 7.01 13.52 -0.68
CA GLU A 157 6.83 12.52 0.38
C GLU A 157 8.18 12.03 0.89
N ALA A 158 9.12 11.77 -0.01
CA ALA A 158 10.48 11.40 0.35
C ALA A 158 11.15 12.50 1.17
N ALA A 159 10.97 13.77 0.80
CA ALA A 159 11.49 14.92 1.52
C ALA A 159 10.94 14.98 2.96
N ARG A 160 9.64 14.77 3.15
CA ARG A 160 9.01 14.72 4.49
C ARG A 160 9.53 13.54 5.33
N LEU A 161 9.64 12.36 4.74
CA LEU A 161 10.17 11.17 5.43
C LEU A 161 11.62 11.36 5.90
N LEU A 162 12.44 12.02 5.08
CA LEU A 162 13.85 12.25 5.36
C LEU A 162 14.11 13.55 6.15
N GLY A 163 13.10 14.42 6.32
CA GLY A 163 13.24 15.70 6.99
C GLY A 163 14.13 16.70 6.23
N VAL A 164 14.06 16.69 4.89
CA VAL A 164 14.89 17.55 4.01
C VAL A 164 14.03 18.33 3.03
N GLU A 165 14.65 19.26 2.30
CA GLU A 165 13.98 20.03 1.26
C GLU A 165 13.73 19.20 -0.01
N ASN A 166 12.62 19.45 -0.70
CA ASN A 166 12.25 18.74 -1.93
C ASN A 166 13.30 18.93 -3.06
N SER A 167 13.98 20.06 -3.09
CA SER A 167 15.08 20.34 -4.02
C SER A 167 16.28 19.41 -3.82
N GLU A 168 16.57 19.01 -2.59
CA GLU A 168 17.63 18.03 -2.26
C GLU A 168 17.29 16.66 -2.84
N ILE A 169 16.05 16.20 -2.65
CA ILE A 169 15.58 14.93 -3.22
C ILE A 169 15.68 14.94 -4.75
N GLN A 170 15.27 16.05 -5.38
CA GLN A 170 15.31 16.17 -6.84
C GLN A 170 16.73 16.23 -7.39
N GLY A 171 17.67 16.78 -6.63
CA GLY A 171 19.09 16.84 -6.97
C GLY A 171 19.79 15.48 -6.93
N ASP A 172 19.40 14.60 -6.00
CA ASP A 172 19.96 13.26 -5.86
C ASP A 172 18.90 12.23 -5.44
N ARG A 173 18.09 11.77 -6.39
CA ARG A 173 17.07 10.73 -6.16
C ARG A 173 17.68 9.39 -5.75
N SER A 174 18.85 9.07 -6.27
CA SER A 174 19.54 7.80 -5.97
C SER A 174 20.04 7.75 -4.53
N GLY A 175 20.65 8.83 -4.06
CA GLY A 175 21.05 8.97 -2.66
C GLY A 175 19.85 9.03 -1.71
N ALA A 176 18.75 9.68 -2.11
CA ALA A 176 17.52 9.70 -1.33
C ALA A 176 16.94 8.28 -1.13
N ILE A 177 16.92 7.44 -2.17
CA ILE A 177 16.48 6.05 -2.06
C ILE A 177 17.35 5.27 -1.07
N GLN A 178 18.69 5.43 -1.13
CA GLN A 178 19.60 4.75 -0.21
C GLN A 178 19.41 5.15 1.25
N ARG A 179 18.89 6.36 1.51
CA ARG A 179 18.58 6.85 2.87
C ARG A 179 17.21 6.35 3.37
N LEU A 180 16.32 5.94 2.48
CA LEU A 180 14.99 5.42 2.81
C LEU A 180 14.97 3.89 3.02
N VAL A 181 16.00 3.20 2.58
CA VAL A 181 16.20 1.73 2.70
C VAL A 181 17.17 1.44 3.84
#